data_da06d4ae71c8320980ed6cc49ee54a36
#
_entry.id   da06d4ae71c8320980ed6cc49ee54a36
#
_cell.length_a   1.000
_cell.length_b   1.000
_cell.length_c   1.000
_cell.angle_alpha   90.00
_cell.angle_beta   90.00
_cell.angle_gamma   90.00
#
_symmetry.space_group_name_H-M   'P 1'
#
loop_
_entity.id
_entity.type
_entity.pdbx_description
1 polymer ?
#
loop_
_entity_poly.entity_id
_entity_poly.type
_entity_poly.pdbx_seq_one_letter_code
_entity_poly.pdbx_strand_id
1 'polypeptide(L)'
;MQKQPLFRSLLSGLLLLASTTLFAAQQQELPTRASLDNKLTSLNKRDTLTVTEKAQKDDIEQTISLLDSIEKEKIKAKDQDQSLTRTPAKLKEYTRQLELLQKNDAQDTEALKTEISRLSQTQLDSRLTDLLSQLQSAQSDLGNANSQLTFLQTLPERAQSAMSQDYQRMQDIRNRLSGLKQSGEITPSLRVKLNTELALLQLQQEQRQKDLDNNTSQQDLYNKQRDYLAAQIAQLNNWVQLLQQQVSNKRLTLTEKTVEESGTNQTDGAQTLPSFIQKELRLNQQLSQQLIDATQGVNSLVQENIKVKNWLDRTTQTEQNLNEQISVLKGSLLLSKILYQQRQMLPDANLVRGSEEQIADLRLAQFDVNQQRDQLYQRNEYIQKLLEKNKGDALTAEQMATLNEALDGRRELLEQLNKQLGQQLNLSINLQLNQQQLERVSKSLQSTLQQQIFWVSSNKPLDMAWLTALPG
;
A
#
# COMPACT_ATOMS: atom_id res chain seq x y z
N MET A 1 -35.17 19.27 -42.67
CA MET A 1 -34.30 20.28 -43.32
C MET A 1 -33.44 20.88 -42.25
N GLN A 2 -32.19 20.57 -42.19
CA GLN A 2 -31.02 21.44 -42.27
C GLN A 2 -29.75 20.66 -41.86
N LYS A 3 -28.81 20.77 -42.73
CA LYS A 3 -27.55 20.09 -42.87
C LYS A 3 -26.54 20.45 -41.76
N GLN A 4 -25.89 19.46 -41.18
CA GLN A 4 -24.60 19.64 -40.47
C GLN A 4 -23.44 19.66 -41.46
N PRO A 5 -22.39 20.46 -41.24
CA PRO A 5 -21.19 20.42 -42.06
C PRO A 5 -20.18 19.42 -41.50
N LEU A 6 -19.83 18.48 -42.37
CA LEU A 6 -18.60 17.67 -42.37
C LEU A 6 -17.39 18.60 -42.53
N PHE A 7 -16.64 18.85 -41.44
CA PHE A 7 -15.30 19.45 -41.52
C PHE A 7 -14.46 18.98 -40.35
N ARG A 8 -13.92 17.77 -40.44
CA ARG A 8 -12.79 17.29 -39.60
C ARG A 8 -12.28 15.94 -40.10
N SER A 9 -11.59 15.95 -41.24
CA SER A 9 -10.75 14.83 -41.62
C SER A 9 -10.03 15.15 -42.94
N LEU A 10 -9.02 15.98 -42.89
CA LEU A 10 -8.08 16.16 -44.03
C LEU A 10 -6.85 16.95 -43.55
N LEU A 11 -6.10 16.42 -42.59
CA LEU A 11 -4.71 16.87 -42.34
C LEU A 11 -3.85 15.80 -41.60
N SER A 12 -4.04 14.54 -41.87
CA SER A 12 -3.19 13.46 -41.32
C SER A 12 -2.74 12.44 -42.37
N GLY A 13 -2.84 12.76 -43.63
CA GLY A 13 -2.65 11.80 -44.72
C GLY A 13 -1.53 12.12 -45.69
N LEU A 14 -0.45 12.83 -45.33
CA LEU A 14 0.59 13.13 -46.33
C LEU A 14 2.02 13.13 -45.76
N LEU A 15 2.38 12.20 -44.89
CA LEU A 15 3.80 12.04 -44.45
C LEU A 15 4.19 10.58 -44.24
N LEU A 16 3.49 9.60 -44.85
CA LEU A 16 3.74 8.16 -44.62
C LEU A 16 3.95 7.35 -45.91
N LEU A 17 4.42 7.96 -47.00
CA LEU A 17 4.69 7.24 -48.27
C LEU A 17 6.03 7.58 -48.90
N ALA A 18 7.10 7.73 -48.13
CA ALA A 18 8.44 7.90 -48.70
C ALA A 18 9.58 7.33 -47.86
N SER A 19 9.45 6.13 -47.27
CA SER A 19 10.62 5.53 -46.62
C SER A 19 10.65 4.00 -46.54
N THR A 20 9.93 3.28 -47.43
CA THR A 20 10.01 1.80 -47.44
C THR A 20 10.93 1.18 -48.49
N THR A 21 11.77 1.99 -49.11
CA THR A 21 12.77 1.45 -50.02
C THR A 21 14.12 2.15 -49.78
N LEU A 22 14.93 1.60 -48.91
CA LEU A 22 16.41 1.70 -48.91
C LEU A 22 17.07 1.33 -47.57
N PHE A 23 16.62 0.29 -46.89
CA PHE A 23 17.38 -0.23 -45.74
C PHE A 23 17.70 -1.72 -45.85
N ALA A 24 18.08 -2.16 -47.05
CA ALA A 24 18.92 -3.36 -47.21
C ALA A 24 20.41 -2.93 -47.26
N ALA A 25 20.84 -2.10 -46.30
CA ALA A 25 22.24 -1.76 -46.12
C ALA A 25 22.81 -2.66 -45.02
N GLN A 26 23.51 -3.73 -45.46
CA GLN A 26 24.47 -4.51 -44.65
C GLN A 26 24.21 -4.51 -43.14
N GLN A 27 23.46 -5.48 -42.66
CA GLN A 27 23.55 -5.94 -41.28
C GLN A 27 24.99 -6.43 -41.09
N GLN A 28 25.85 -5.53 -40.68
CA GLN A 28 27.19 -5.87 -40.25
C GLN A 28 27.00 -6.72 -38.99
N GLU A 29 27.31 -8.01 -39.07
CA GLU A 29 27.18 -8.92 -37.92
C GLU A 29 27.89 -8.30 -36.70
N LEU A 30 27.16 -8.16 -35.61
CA LEU A 30 27.70 -7.66 -34.35
C LEU A 30 28.78 -8.62 -33.87
N PRO A 31 29.88 -8.12 -33.27
CA PRO A 31 30.91 -9.01 -32.77
C PRO A 31 30.35 -9.88 -31.63
N THR A 32 30.82 -11.11 -31.56
CA THR A 32 30.47 -11.97 -30.46
C THR A 32 31.25 -11.54 -29.18
N ARG A 33 30.63 -11.64 -28.01
CA ARG A 33 31.31 -11.35 -26.74
C ARG A 33 32.62 -12.11 -26.60
N ALA A 34 32.59 -13.42 -26.89
CA ALA A 34 33.78 -14.29 -26.85
C ALA A 34 34.96 -13.78 -27.71
N SER A 35 34.66 -13.21 -28.88
CA SER A 35 35.72 -12.66 -29.77
C SER A 35 36.36 -11.41 -29.18
N LEU A 36 35.57 -10.58 -28.46
CA LEU A 36 36.07 -9.36 -27.78
C LEU A 36 36.84 -9.71 -26.51
N ASP A 37 36.37 -10.67 -25.73
CA ASP A 37 37.04 -11.15 -24.50
C ASP A 37 38.43 -11.74 -24.83
N ASN A 38 38.53 -12.50 -25.94
CA ASN A 38 39.82 -13.03 -26.43
C ASN A 38 40.79 -11.89 -26.80
N LYS A 39 40.31 -10.86 -27.49
CA LYS A 39 41.12 -9.67 -27.84
C LYS A 39 41.54 -8.88 -26.59
N LEU A 40 40.61 -8.69 -25.64
CA LEU A 40 40.90 -8.02 -24.37
C LEU A 40 41.94 -8.78 -23.56
N THR A 41 41.81 -10.11 -23.47
CA THR A 41 42.78 -10.97 -22.80
C THR A 41 44.17 -10.88 -23.44
N SER A 42 44.25 -10.80 -24.78
CA SER A 42 45.51 -10.65 -25.48
C SER A 42 46.20 -9.31 -25.21
N LEU A 43 45.42 -8.23 -25.09
CA LEU A 43 45.92 -6.92 -24.71
C LEU A 43 46.37 -6.86 -23.23
N ASN A 44 45.64 -7.48 -22.34
CA ASN A 44 45.93 -7.51 -20.89
C ASN A 44 47.18 -8.35 -20.55
N LYS A 45 47.64 -9.23 -21.44
CA LYS A 45 48.89 -10.00 -21.27
C LYS A 45 50.17 -9.23 -21.58
N ARG A 46 50.04 -8.00 -22.06
CA ARG A 46 51.22 -7.14 -22.42
C ARG A 46 51.57 -6.25 -21.25
N ASP A 47 52.84 -6.23 -20.86
CA ASP A 47 53.31 -5.46 -19.71
C ASP A 47 53.26 -3.93 -19.93
N THR A 48 53.33 -3.47 -21.18
CA THR A 48 53.21 -2.06 -21.56
C THR A 48 52.35 -1.92 -22.80
N LEU A 49 51.32 -1.07 -22.70
CA LEU A 49 50.44 -0.75 -23.83
C LEU A 49 50.82 0.65 -24.41
N THR A 50 50.89 0.73 -25.72
CA THR A 50 50.99 2.01 -26.46
C THR A 50 49.69 2.80 -26.30
N VAL A 51 49.74 4.10 -26.63
CA VAL A 51 48.53 4.97 -26.59
C VAL A 51 47.41 4.44 -27.45
N THR A 52 47.71 3.91 -28.63
CA THR A 52 46.76 3.30 -29.57
C THR A 52 46.16 1.99 -29.01
N GLU A 53 46.95 1.16 -28.33
CA GLU A 53 46.50 -0.07 -27.72
C GLU A 53 45.62 0.19 -26.49
N LYS A 54 45.88 1.23 -25.70
CA LYS A 54 45.01 1.68 -24.63
C LYS A 54 43.66 2.13 -25.18
N ALA A 55 43.63 2.96 -26.21
CA ALA A 55 42.37 3.36 -26.86
C ALA A 55 41.62 2.18 -27.44
N GLN A 56 42.31 1.19 -28.02
CA GLN A 56 41.72 -0.04 -28.54
C GLN A 56 41.12 -0.89 -27.39
N LYS A 57 41.79 -0.96 -26.25
CA LYS A 57 41.28 -1.65 -25.06
C LYS A 57 39.99 -1.01 -24.55
N ASP A 58 40.00 0.33 -24.40
CA ASP A 58 38.81 1.09 -23.94
C ASP A 58 37.61 0.91 -24.89
N ASP A 59 37.86 0.93 -26.21
CA ASP A 59 36.82 0.69 -27.22
C ASP A 59 36.23 -0.75 -27.11
N ILE A 60 37.07 -1.75 -26.85
CA ILE A 60 36.63 -3.13 -26.68
C ILE A 60 35.79 -3.28 -25.40
N GLU A 61 36.25 -2.72 -24.27
CA GLU A 61 35.51 -2.73 -22.99
C GLU A 61 34.14 -2.04 -23.12
N GLN A 62 34.09 -0.89 -23.79
CA GLN A 62 32.83 -0.20 -24.06
C GLN A 62 31.92 -1.01 -25.01
N THR A 63 32.48 -1.67 -26.00
CA THR A 63 31.72 -2.55 -26.92
C THR A 63 31.09 -3.72 -26.18
N ILE A 64 31.79 -4.34 -25.24
CA ILE A 64 31.26 -5.41 -24.39
C ILE A 64 30.08 -4.87 -23.55
N SER A 65 30.21 -3.69 -22.95
CA SER A 65 29.12 -3.06 -22.21
C SER A 65 27.89 -2.75 -23.08
N LEU A 66 28.10 -2.33 -24.31
CA LEU A 66 27.01 -2.09 -25.28
C LEU A 66 26.31 -3.41 -25.67
N LEU A 67 27.05 -4.50 -25.87
CA LEU A 67 26.47 -5.83 -26.13
C LEU A 67 25.63 -6.33 -24.95
N ASP A 68 26.12 -6.13 -23.71
CA ASP A 68 25.34 -6.46 -22.51
C ASP A 68 24.04 -5.65 -22.43
N SER A 69 24.10 -4.37 -22.86
CA SER A 69 22.92 -3.51 -22.94
C SER A 69 21.94 -3.98 -24.02
N ILE A 70 22.42 -4.39 -25.17
CA ILE A 70 21.58 -4.98 -26.25
C ILE A 70 20.88 -6.26 -25.77
N GLU A 71 21.60 -7.12 -25.07
CA GLU A 71 21.00 -8.36 -24.54
C GLU A 71 19.91 -8.06 -23.49
N LYS A 72 20.15 -7.13 -22.59
CA LYS A 72 19.14 -6.67 -21.62
C LYS A 72 17.90 -6.09 -22.31
N GLU A 73 18.08 -5.25 -23.35
CA GLU A 73 16.95 -4.71 -24.11
C GLU A 73 16.18 -5.79 -24.88
N LYS A 74 16.86 -6.82 -25.41
CA LYS A 74 16.19 -7.97 -26.07
C LYS A 74 15.37 -8.79 -25.07
N ILE A 75 15.88 -9.05 -23.87
CA ILE A 75 15.14 -9.74 -22.81
C ILE A 75 13.90 -8.94 -22.45
N LYS A 76 14.06 -7.64 -22.19
CA LYS A 76 12.97 -6.72 -21.88
C LYS A 76 11.90 -6.68 -22.98
N ALA A 77 12.33 -6.63 -24.25
CA ALA A 77 11.44 -6.69 -25.41
C ALA A 77 10.61 -7.97 -25.47
N LYS A 78 11.22 -9.12 -25.19
CA LYS A 78 10.53 -10.41 -25.14
C LYS A 78 9.51 -10.48 -24.02
N ASP A 79 9.85 -10.02 -22.83
CA ASP A 79 8.93 -9.99 -21.69
C ASP A 79 7.74 -9.05 -21.94
N GLN A 80 8.02 -7.93 -22.59
CA GLN A 80 6.99 -6.99 -23.03
C GLN A 80 6.06 -7.58 -24.08
N ASP A 81 6.57 -8.23 -25.12
CA ASP A 81 5.77 -8.90 -26.15
C ASP A 81 4.85 -9.98 -25.53
N GLN A 82 5.34 -10.72 -24.53
CA GLN A 82 4.52 -11.67 -23.77
C GLN A 82 3.44 -10.98 -22.94
N SER A 83 3.75 -9.85 -22.35
CA SER A 83 2.77 -9.04 -21.60
C SER A 83 1.68 -8.50 -22.53
N LEU A 84 2.06 -7.94 -23.67
CA LEU A 84 1.15 -7.38 -24.66
C LEU A 84 0.18 -8.43 -25.23
N THR A 85 0.67 -9.63 -25.53
CA THR A 85 -0.18 -10.75 -25.98
C THR A 85 -1.24 -11.15 -24.96
N ARG A 86 -1.00 -10.94 -23.67
CA ARG A 86 -1.94 -11.24 -22.57
C ARG A 86 -2.90 -10.08 -22.28
N THR A 87 -2.63 -8.87 -22.74
CA THR A 87 -3.42 -7.66 -22.46
C THR A 87 -4.90 -7.81 -22.83
N PRO A 88 -5.29 -8.27 -24.02
CA PRO A 88 -6.71 -8.42 -24.37
C PRO A 88 -7.46 -9.42 -23.49
N ALA A 89 -6.80 -10.53 -23.12
CA ALA A 89 -7.38 -11.53 -22.24
C ALA A 89 -7.57 -10.98 -20.81
N LYS A 90 -6.60 -10.26 -20.27
CA LYS A 90 -6.70 -9.61 -18.98
C LYS A 90 -7.78 -8.52 -18.95
N LEU A 91 -7.86 -7.70 -19.99
CA LEU A 91 -8.89 -6.66 -20.13
C LEU A 91 -10.30 -7.27 -20.10
N LYS A 92 -10.51 -8.34 -20.86
CA LYS A 92 -11.78 -9.09 -20.87
C LYS A 92 -12.09 -9.69 -19.50
N GLU A 93 -11.08 -10.22 -18.81
CA GLU A 93 -11.25 -10.81 -17.48
C GLU A 93 -11.63 -9.75 -16.44
N TYR A 94 -10.95 -8.59 -16.37
CA TYR A 94 -11.34 -7.51 -15.46
C TYR A 94 -12.73 -6.95 -15.77
N THR A 95 -13.09 -6.87 -17.05
CA THR A 95 -14.45 -6.46 -17.45
C THR A 95 -15.48 -7.42 -16.91
N ARG A 96 -15.27 -8.74 -17.11
CA ARG A 96 -16.16 -9.79 -16.62
C ARG A 96 -16.25 -9.79 -15.09
N GLN A 97 -15.11 -9.67 -14.39
CA GLN A 97 -15.06 -9.63 -12.93
C GLN A 97 -15.82 -8.42 -12.38
N LEU A 98 -15.65 -7.24 -12.97
CA LEU A 98 -16.38 -6.05 -12.58
C LEU A 98 -17.91 -6.21 -12.76
N GLU A 99 -18.34 -6.74 -13.90
CA GLU A 99 -19.76 -7.02 -14.18
C GLU A 99 -20.37 -8.02 -13.17
N LEU A 100 -19.66 -9.11 -12.88
CA LEU A 100 -20.08 -10.11 -11.90
C LEU A 100 -20.17 -9.52 -10.48
N LEU A 101 -19.16 -8.76 -10.08
CA LEU A 101 -19.14 -8.12 -8.77
C LEU A 101 -20.31 -7.15 -8.62
N GLN A 102 -20.56 -6.30 -9.61
CA GLN A 102 -21.69 -5.35 -9.58
C GLN A 102 -23.06 -6.06 -9.59
N LYS A 103 -23.17 -7.15 -10.35
CA LYS A 103 -24.41 -7.92 -10.45
C LYS A 103 -24.74 -8.67 -9.16
N ASN A 104 -23.72 -9.24 -8.52
CA ASN A 104 -23.90 -10.17 -7.39
C ASN A 104 -23.73 -9.49 -6.04
N ASP A 105 -23.30 -8.24 -5.95
CA ASP A 105 -22.96 -7.56 -4.69
C ASP A 105 -24.04 -7.65 -3.62
N ALA A 106 -25.30 -7.43 -3.98
CA ALA A 106 -26.42 -7.52 -3.07
C ALA A 106 -26.63 -8.98 -2.56
N GLN A 107 -26.54 -9.96 -3.46
CA GLN A 107 -26.70 -11.37 -3.13
C GLN A 107 -25.53 -11.88 -2.25
N ASP A 108 -24.30 -11.51 -2.59
CA ASP A 108 -23.10 -11.87 -1.85
C ASP A 108 -23.12 -11.25 -0.45
N THR A 109 -23.61 -10.02 -0.33
CA THR A 109 -23.79 -9.34 0.97
C THR A 109 -24.84 -10.03 1.84
N GLU A 110 -25.97 -10.47 1.28
CA GLU A 110 -26.98 -11.24 2.05
C GLU A 110 -26.48 -12.64 2.43
N ALA A 111 -25.72 -13.29 1.53
CA ALA A 111 -25.06 -14.56 1.86
C ALA A 111 -24.08 -14.39 3.03
N LEU A 112 -23.26 -13.32 3.00
CA LEU A 112 -22.36 -13.00 4.09
C LEU A 112 -23.10 -12.74 5.40
N LYS A 113 -24.18 -11.95 5.43
CA LYS A 113 -24.99 -11.71 6.63
C LYS A 113 -25.50 -13.02 7.22
N THR A 114 -25.95 -13.94 6.38
CA THR A 114 -26.43 -15.26 6.81
C THR A 114 -25.29 -16.10 7.39
N GLU A 115 -24.11 -16.10 6.75
CA GLU A 115 -22.92 -16.79 7.22
C GLU A 115 -22.49 -16.26 8.60
N ILE A 116 -22.25 -14.95 8.74
CA ILE A 116 -21.71 -14.34 9.96
C ILE A 116 -22.66 -14.45 11.16
N SER A 117 -23.98 -14.54 10.92
CA SER A 117 -24.95 -14.71 11.99
C SER A 117 -24.78 -16.04 12.77
N ARG A 118 -24.20 -17.05 12.12
CA ARG A 118 -24.02 -18.41 12.67
C ARG A 118 -22.65 -18.64 13.30
N LEU A 119 -21.69 -17.73 13.04
CA LEU A 119 -20.31 -17.89 13.48
C LEU A 119 -20.14 -17.64 14.99
N SER A 120 -19.20 -18.35 15.59
CA SER A 120 -18.72 -18.06 16.95
C SER A 120 -17.90 -16.77 16.97
N GLN A 121 -17.67 -16.21 18.18
CA GLN A 121 -16.83 -15.00 18.34
C GLN A 121 -15.45 -15.15 17.70
N THR A 122 -14.76 -16.27 17.96
CA THR A 122 -13.42 -16.52 17.43
C THR A 122 -13.41 -16.62 15.89
N GLN A 123 -14.44 -17.24 15.31
CA GLN A 123 -14.58 -17.34 13.86
C GLN A 123 -14.87 -15.97 13.23
N LEU A 124 -15.69 -15.14 13.90
CA LEU A 124 -15.94 -13.75 13.45
C LEU A 124 -14.66 -12.91 13.46
N ASP A 125 -13.87 -12.99 14.54
CA ASP A 125 -12.59 -12.27 14.65
C ASP A 125 -11.59 -12.72 13.57
N SER A 126 -11.51 -14.03 13.28
CA SER A 126 -10.68 -14.56 12.19
C SER A 126 -11.15 -14.06 10.83
N ARG A 127 -12.48 -14.11 10.56
CA ARG A 127 -13.05 -13.64 9.29
C ARG A 127 -12.84 -12.14 9.07
N LEU A 128 -12.92 -11.34 10.14
CA LEU A 128 -12.61 -9.91 10.10
C LEU A 128 -11.15 -9.67 9.70
N THR A 129 -10.22 -10.42 10.28
CA THR A 129 -8.79 -10.34 9.95
C THR A 129 -8.54 -10.67 8.47
N ASP A 130 -9.18 -11.72 7.96
CA ASP A 130 -9.08 -12.13 6.55
C ASP A 130 -9.60 -11.05 5.59
N LEU A 131 -10.76 -10.44 5.90
CA LEU A 131 -11.32 -9.37 5.07
C LEU A 131 -10.45 -8.10 5.09
N LEU A 132 -9.86 -7.76 6.25
CA LEU A 132 -8.93 -6.63 6.36
C LEU A 132 -7.66 -6.87 5.53
N SER A 133 -7.13 -8.10 5.52
CA SER A 133 -5.99 -8.47 4.68
C SER A 133 -6.33 -8.36 3.18
N GLN A 134 -7.51 -8.83 2.77
CA GLN A 134 -7.98 -8.69 1.39
C GLN A 134 -8.16 -7.22 0.98
N LEU A 135 -8.72 -6.40 1.87
CA LEU A 135 -8.88 -4.96 1.65
C LEU A 135 -7.53 -4.26 1.45
N GLN A 136 -6.54 -4.59 2.29
CA GLN A 136 -5.18 -4.05 2.18
C GLN A 136 -4.52 -4.44 0.85
N SER A 137 -4.65 -5.71 0.44
CA SER A 137 -4.13 -6.17 -0.86
C SER A 137 -4.78 -5.42 -2.02
N ALA A 138 -6.12 -5.32 -2.04
CA ALA A 138 -6.83 -4.60 -3.09
C ALA A 138 -6.47 -3.11 -3.16
N GLN A 139 -6.22 -2.45 -2.02
CA GLN A 139 -5.76 -1.06 -1.96
C GLN A 139 -4.35 -0.90 -2.53
N SER A 140 -3.44 -1.84 -2.22
CA SER A 140 -2.08 -1.86 -2.78
C SER A 140 -2.11 -2.05 -4.31
N ASP A 141 -2.93 -2.99 -4.78
CA ASP A 141 -3.08 -3.25 -6.23
C ASP A 141 -3.68 -2.06 -6.97
N LEU A 142 -4.64 -1.35 -6.34
CA LEU A 142 -5.20 -0.10 -6.88
C LEU A 142 -4.11 0.99 -6.98
N GLY A 143 -3.26 1.11 -5.98
CA GLY A 143 -2.11 2.02 -6.00
C GLY A 143 -1.17 1.72 -7.16
N ASN A 144 -0.83 0.44 -7.35
CA ASN A 144 0.01 0.00 -8.46
C ASN A 144 -0.62 0.29 -9.83
N ALA A 145 -1.93 0.02 -10.00
CA ALA A 145 -2.65 0.33 -11.24
C ALA A 145 -2.65 1.84 -11.55
N ASN A 146 -2.84 2.69 -10.55
CA ASN A 146 -2.77 4.15 -10.70
C ASN A 146 -1.35 4.62 -11.08
N SER A 147 -0.30 4.06 -10.50
CA SER A 147 1.10 4.35 -10.86
C SER A 147 1.38 3.98 -12.31
N GLN A 148 0.92 2.82 -12.76
CA GLN A 148 1.05 2.39 -14.17
C GLN A 148 0.28 3.32 -15.13
N LEU A 149 -0.92 3.74 -14.77
CA LEU A 149 -1.67 4.71 -15.58
C LEU A 149 -0.92 6.05 -15.71
N THR A 150 -0.37 6.57 -14.62
CA THR A 150 0.45 7.80 -14.67
C THR A 150 1.69 7.62 -15.55
N PHE A 151 2.36 6.48 -15.45
CA PHE A 151 3.51 6.15 -16.30
C PHE A 151 3.13 6.13 -17.79
N LEU A 152 1.99 5.50 -18.15
CA LEU A 152 1.51 5.41 -19.51
C LEU A 152 1.01 6.76 -20.07
N GLN A 153 0.41 7.60 -19.24
CA GLN A 153 -0.03 8.94 -19.64
C GLN A 153 1.15 9.85 -20.05
N THR A 154 2.31 9.66 -19.42
CA THR A 154 3.53 10.45 -19.70
C THR A 154 4.44 9.79 -20.72
N LEU A 155 4.17 8.54 -21.09
CA LEU A 155 4.98 7.78 -22.03
C LEU A 155 5.18 8.50 -23.38
N PRO A 156 4.15 9.10 -24.04
CA PRO A 156 4.35 9.73 -25.33
C PRO A 156 5.36 10.86 -25.29
N GLU A 157 5.29 11.75 -24.30
CA GLU A 157 6.22 12.88 -24.16
C GLU A 157 7.66 12.39 -23.92
N ARG A 158 7.82 11.43 -23.00
CA ARG A 158 9.14 10.85 -22.69
C ARG A 158 9.75 10.09 -23.85
N ALA A 159 8.94 9.28 -24.54
CA ALA A 159 9.38 8.51 -25.70
C ALA A 159 9.82 9.45 -26.83
N GLN A 160 9.03 10.49 -27.13
CA GLN A 160 9.36 11.47 -28.17
C GLN A 160 10.67 12.19 -27.88
N SER A 161 10.87 12.64 -26.63
CA SER A 161 12.12 13.29 -26.22
C SER A 161 13.33 12.36 -26.36
N ALA A 162 13.22 11.11 -25.88
CA ALA A 162 14.29 10.12 -25.98
C ALA A 162 14.60 9.74 -27.44
N MET A 163 13.54 9.51 -28.26
CA MET A 163 13.71 9.19 -29.68
C MET A 163 14.41 10.33 -30.44
N SER A 164 14.12 11.59 -30.11
CA SER A 164 14.83 12.76 -30.70
C SER A 164 16.32 12.77 -30.35
N GLN A 165 16.68 12.52 -29.09
CA GLN A 165 18.07 12.42 -28.64
C GLN A 165 18.81 11.27 -29.32
N ASP A 166 18.18 10.09 -29.38
CA ASP A 166 18.73 8.92 -30.05
C ASP A 166 18.95 9.18 -31.53
N TYR A 167 18.01 9.86 -32.20
CA TYR A 167 18.14 10.22 -33.61
C TYR A 167 19.34 11.13 -33.85
N GLN A 168 19.53 12.16 -33.02
CA GLN A 168 20.69 13.02 -33.09
C GLN A 168 21.99 12.23 -32.91
N ARG A 169 22.04 11.37 -31.89
CA ARG A 169 23.20 10.49 -31.65
C ARG A 169 23.51 9.56 -32.81
N MET A 170 22.47 8.95 -33.39
CA MET A 170 22.65 8.09 -34.58
C MET A 170 23.18 8.87 -35.78
N GLN A 171 22.75 10.13 -35.98
CA GLN A 171 23.29 10.98 -37.05
C GLN A 171 24.77 11.31 -36.81
N ASP A 172 25.16 11.65 -35.57
CA ASP A 172 26.55 11.87 -35.20
C ASP A 172 27.44 10.65 -35.47
N ILE A 173 26.95 9.45 -35.09
CA ILE A 173 27.66 8.19 -35.34
C ILE A 173 27.81 7.92 -36.85
N ARG A 174 26.74 8.12 -37.64
CA ARG A 174 26.79 7.94 -39.11
C ARG A 174 27.75 8.92 -39.76
N ASN A 175 27.75 10.20 -39.34
CA ASN A 175 28.66 11.22 -39.83
C ASN A 175 30.12 10.89 -39.50
N ARG A 176 30.39 10.41 -38.28
CA ARG A 176 31.74 9.92 -37.91
C ARG A 176 32.15 8.72 -38.75
N LEU A 177 31.30 7.71 -38.92
CA LEU A 177 31.61 6.55 -39.73
C LEU A 177 31.83 6.87 -41.21
N SER A 178 31.15 7.89 -41.77
CA SER A 178 31.31 8.33 -43.15
C SER A 178 32.52 9.24 -43.34
N GLY A 179 32.75 10.23 -42.45
CA GLY A 179 33.88 11.16 -42.51
C GLY A 179 35.22 10.45 -42.30
N LEU A 180 35.24 9.48 -41.42
CA LEU A 180 36.44 8.68 -41.13
C LEU A 180 36.80 7.66 -42.24
N LYS A 181 35.87 7.38 -43.17
CA LYS A 181 36.21 6.63 -44.41
C LYS A 181 37.10 7.44 -45.33
N GLN A 182 37.07 8.78 -45.26
CA GLN A 182 37.84 9.67 -46.12
C GLN A 182 39.21 10.05 -45.51
N SER A 183 39.36 10.03 -44.17
CA SER A 183 40.59 10.45 -43.47
C SER A 183 41.52 9.31 -43.05
N GLY A 184 41.12 8.05 -43.19
CA GLY A 184 41.96 6.88 -42.86
C GLY A 184 42.23 6.65 -41.35
N GLU A 185 41.68 7.45 -40.45
CA GLU A 185 41.97 7.46 -39.02
C GLU A 185 41.10 6.55 -38.10
N ILE A 186 40.24 5.71 -38.67
CA ILE A 186 39.44 4.81 -37.80
C ILE A 186 40.21 3.56 -37.46
N THR A 187 40.43 3.35 -36.15
CA THR A 187 40.81 2.03 -35.66
C THR A 187 39.66 1.05 -35.86
N PRO A 188 39.93 -0.24 -36.20
CA PRO A 188 38.88 -1.25 -36.34
C PRO A 188 38.03 -1.38 -35.06
N SER A 189 38.60 -1.17 -33.90
CA SER A 189 37.88 -1.20 -32.59
C SER A 189 36.84 -0.09 -32.47
N LEU A 190 37.20 1.15 -32.82
CA LEU A 190 36.28 2.29 -32.79
C LEU A 190 35.10 2.09 -33.75
N ARG A 191 35.36 1.55 -34.93
CA ARG A 191 34.31 1.23 -35.93
C ARG A 191 33.32 0.19 -35.34
N VAL A 192 33.84 -0.85 -34.72
CA VAL A 192 33.02 -1.92 -34.11
C VAL A 192 32.16 -1.33 -32.97
N LYS A 193 32.75 -0.51 -32.10
CA LYS A 193 32.05 0.18 -31.03
C LYS A 193 30.91 1.06 -31.56
N LEU A 194 31.17 1.93 -32.53
CA LEU A 194 30.16 2.83 -33.10
C LEU A 194 29.01 2.07 -33.79
N ASN A 195 29.30 0.98 -34.49
CA ASN A 195 28.28 0.13 -35.09
C ASN A 195 27.44 -0.59 -34.04
N THR A 196 28.06 -1.04 -32.93
CA THR A 196 27.34 -1.67 -31.82
C THR A 196 26.44 -0.65 -31.08
N GLU A 197 26.93 0.59 -30.87
CA GLU A 197 26.13 1.69 -30.31
C GLU A 197 24.93 2.02 -31.22
N LEU A 198 25.14 2.08 -32.53
CA LEU A 198 24.08 2.32 -33.51
C LEU A 198 22.99 1.22 -33.44
N ALA A 199 23.40 -0.03 -33.34
CA ALA A 199 22.47 -1.16 -33.22
C ALA A 199 21.66 -1.10 -31.90
N LEU A 200 22.28 -0.69 -30.79
CA LEU A 200 21.58 -0.48 -29.52
C LEU A 200 20.52 0.62 -29.63
N LEU A 201 20.89 1.78 -30.19
CA LEU A 201 19.98 2.90 -30.38
C LEU A 201 18.80 2.57 -31.30
N GLN A 202 19.04 1.79 -32.37
CA GLN A 202 17.98 1.30 -33.24
C GLN A 202 17.01 0.38 -32.50
N LEU A 203 17.54 -0.58 -31.72
CA LEU A 203 16.71 -1.46 -30.91
C LEU A 203 15.87 -0.68 -29.89
N GLN A 204 16.45 0.32 -29.24
CA GLN A 204 15.73 1.18 -28.29
C GLN A 204 14.64 1.99 -28.97
N GLN A 205 14.87 2.52 -30.17
CA GLN A 205 13.83 3.21 -30.94
C GLN A 205 12.66 2.28 -31.30
N GLU A 206 12.96 1.06 -31.77
CA GLU A 206 11.92 0.07 -32.08
C GLU A 206 11.08 -0.26 -30.85
N GLN A 207 11.71 -0.41 -29.67
CA GLN A 207 10.99 -0.66 -28.42
C GLN A 207 10.09 0.51 -28.02
N ARG A 208 10.60 1.76 -28.08
CA ARG A 208 9.79 2.93 -27.77
C ARG A 208 8.63 3.12 -28.73
N GLN A 209 8.81 2.77 -30.01
CA GLN A 209 7.71 2.80 -30.98
C GLN A 209 6.63 1.76 -30.62
N LYS A 210 7.03 0.53 -30.27
CA LYS A 210 6.09 -0.49 -29.78
C LYS A 210 5.36 -0.05 -28.51
N ASP A 211 6.05 0.61 -27.58
CA ASP A 211 5.45 1.16 -26.38
C ASP A 211 4.34 2.18 -26.72
N LEU A 212 4.63 3.09 -27.67
CA LEU A 212 3.66 4.07 -28.14
C LEU A 212 2.45 3.44 -28.84
N ASP A 213 2.69 2.47 -29.71
CA ASP A 213 1.63 1.78 -30.47
C ASP A 213 0.67 1.01 -29.55
N ASN A 214 1.17 0.49 -28.43
CA ASN A 214 0.39 -0.28 -27.45
C ASN A 214 -0.11 0.56 -26.27
N ASN A 215 0.27 1.82 -26.18
CA ASN A 215 -0.01 2.68 -25.02
C ASN A 215 -1.50 2.77 -24.67
N THR A 216 -2.37 2.98 -25.67
CA THR A 216 -3.82 3.06 -25.48
C THR A 216 -4.39 1.75 -24.93
N SER A 217 -4.00 0.62 -25.51
CA SER A 217 -4.45 -0.70 -25.06
C SER A 217 -4.01 -1.02 -23.63
N GLN A 218 -2.81 -0.58 -23.23
CA GLN A 218 -2.31 -0.71 -21.88
C GLN A 218 -3.08 0.22 -20.91
N GLN A 219 -3.36 1.46 -21.31
CA GLN A 219 -4.19 2.36 -20.52
C GLN A 219 -5.60 1.81 -20.29
N ASP A 220 -6.22 1.22 -21.32
CA ASP A 220 -7.54 0.59 -21.21
C ASP A 220 -7.53 -0.56 -20.21
N LEU A 221 -6.49 -1.40 -20.24
CA LEU A 221 -6.31 -2.48 -19.27
C LEU A 221 -6.23 -1.96 -17.84
N TYR A 222 -5.33 -1.00 -17.57
CA TYR A 222 -5.16 -0.47 -16.22
C TYR A 222 -6.33 0.38 -15.74
N ASN A 223 -7.05 1.07 -16.62
CA ASN A 223 -8.31 1.73 -16.29
C ASN A 223 -9.36 0.70 -15.84
N LYS A 224 -9.51 -0.40 -16.57
CA LYS A 224 -10.48 -1.43 -16.21
C LYS A 224 -10.08 -2.16 -14.92
N GLN A 225 -8.80 -2.42 -14.72
CA GLN A 225 -8.26 -2.97 -13.48
C GLN A 225 -8.54 -2.03 -12.29
N ARG A 226 -8.30 -0.73 -12.44
CA ARG A 226 -8.61 0.28 -11.44
C ARG A 226 -10.10 0.30 -11.08
N ASP A 227 -10.98 0.27 -12.08
CA ASP A 227 -12.43 0.29 -11.88
C ASP A 227 -12.90 -0.96 -11.12
N TYR A 228 -12.36 -2.14 -11.47
CA TYR A 228 -12.62 -3.39 -10.76
C TYR A 228 -12.15 -3.33 -9.30
N LEU A 229 -10.91 -2.91 -9.07
CA LEU A 229 -10.33 -2.80 -7.72
C LEU A 229 -11.08 -1.77 -6.86
N ALA A 230 -11.50 -0.65 -7.42
CA ALA A 230 -12.30 0.34 -6.72
C ALA A 230 -13.67 -0.23 -6.28
N ALA A 231 -14.34 -0.99 -7.15
CA ALA A 231 -15.60 -1.66 -6.81
C ALA A 231 -15.37 -2.76 -5.75
N GLN A 232 -14.32 -3.56 -5.87
CA GLN A 232 -13.94 -4.59 -4.88
C GLN A 232 -13.65 -3.98 -3.50
N ILE A 233 -12.92 -2.88 -3.45
CA ILE A 233 -12.63 -2.14 -2.20
C ILE A 233 -13.94 -1.63 -1.57
N ALA A 234 -14.88 -1.12 -2.38
CA ALA A 234 -16.17 -0.66 -1.87
C ALA A 234 -16.98 -1.81 -1.23
N GLN A 235 -17.03 -2.98 -1.88
CA GLN A 235 -17.67 -4.19 -1.36
C GLN A 235 -17.00 -4.68 -0.07
N LEU A 236 -15.67 -4.79 -0.07
CA LEU A 236 -14.90 -5.24 1.11
C LEU A 236 -15.09 -4.29 2.30
N ASN A 237 -15.12 -2.96 2.08
CA ASN A 237 -15.40 -2.00 3.15
C ASN A 237 -16.80 -2.20 3.76
N ASN A 238 -17.82 -2.43 2.93
CA ASN A 238 -19.17 -2.75 3.39
C ASN A 238 -19.19 -4.04 4.23
N TRP A 239 -18.53 -5.09 3.75
CA TRP A 239 -18.46 -6.37 4.46
C TRP A 239 -17.68 -6.26 5.79
N VAL A 240 -16.60 -5.49 5.83
CA VAL A 240 -15.85 -5.19 7.08
C VAL A 240 -16.76 -4.50 8.08
N GLN A 241 -17.57 -3.51 7.67
CA GLN A 241 -18.51 -2.83 8.56
C GLN A 241 -19.58 -3.77 9.11
N LEU A 242 -20.18 -4.61 8.27
CA LEU A 242 -21.18 -5.61 8.69
C LEU A 242 -20.57 -6.59 9.71
N LEU A 243 -19.36 -7.06 9.44
CA LEU A 243 -18.69 -8.00 10.31
C LEU A 243 -18.28 -7.35 11.66
N GLN A 244 -17.83 -6.09 11.65
CA GLN A 244 -17.55 -5.33 12.88
C GLN A 244 -18.78 -5.19 13.77
N GLN A 245 -19.94 -4.86 13.17
CA GLN A 245 -21.20 -4.79 13.90
C GLN A 245 -21.55 -6.14 14.54
N GLN A 246 -21.42 -7.23 13.77
CA GLN A 246 -21.72 -8.57 14.27
C GLN A 246 -20.77 -9.01 15.39
N VAL A 247 -19.46 -8.72 15.25
CA VAL A 247 -18.44 -8.96 16.29
C VAL A 247 -18.79 -8.20 17.57
N SER A 248 -19.13 -6.90 17.46
CA SER A 248 -19.49 -6.06 18.59
C SER A 248 -20.76 -6.57 19.30
N ASN A 249 -21.81 -6.88 18.54
CA ASN A 249 -23.05 -7.43 19.09
C ASN A 249 -22.80 -8.76 19.80
N LYS A 250 -22.02 -9.66 19.21
CA LYS A 250 -21.71 -10.95 19.79
C LYS A 250 -20.94 -10.83 21.11
N ARG A 251 -19.96 -9.88 21.17
CA ARG A 251 -19.22 -9.59 22.41
C ARG A 251 -20.14 -9.07 23.51
N LEU A 252 -21.03 -8.12 23.19
CA LEU A 252 -21.99 -7.59 24.13
C LEU A 252 -22.93 -8.68 24.66
N THR A 253 -23.53 -9.49 23.77
CA THR A 253 -24.40 -10.58 24.17
C THR A 253 -23.70 -11.61 25.08
N LEU A 254 -22.43 -11.95 24.78
CA LEU A 254 -21.65 -12.83 25.64
C LEU A 254 -21.36 -12.19 26.99
N THR A 255 -21.08 -10.89 27.01
CA THR A 255 -20.86 -10.13 28.25
C THR A 255 -22.14 -10.06 29.09
N GLU A 256 -23.27 -9.72 28.47
CA GLU A 256 -24.60 -9.71 29.14
C GLU A 256 -24.94 -11.07 29.75
N LYS A 257 -24.72 -12.16 29.02
CA LYS A 257 -24.87 -13.50 29.49
C LYS A 257 -23.98 -13.80 30.71
N THR A 258 -22.72 -13.43 30.69
CA THR A 258 -21.80 -13.58 31.82
C THR A 258 -22.28 -12.78 33.03
N VAL A 259 -22.80 -11.57 32.82
CA VAL A 259 -23.37 -10.72 33.89
C VAL A 259 -24.63 -11.38 34.49
N GLU A 260 -25.52 -11.95 33.68
CA GLU A 260 -26.69 -12.67 34.14
C GLU A 260 -26.31 -13.93 34.94
N GLU A 261 -25.41 -14.75 34.41
CA GLU A 261 -24.88 -15.95 35.03
C GLU A 261 -24.13 -15.69 36.34
N SER A 262 -23.58 -14.48 36.51
CA SER A 262 -22.89 -14.07 37.74
C SER A 262 -23.84 -13.78 38.93
N GLY A 263 -25.16 -13.91 38.73
CA GLY A 263 -26.17 -13.71 39.77
C GLY A 263 -26.39 -12.28 40.23
N THR A 264 -25.83 -11.28 39.49
CA THR A 264 -25.90 -9.88 39.89
C THR A 264 -27.30 -9.25 39.80
N ASN A 265 -28.21 -9.88 39.04
CA ASN A 265 -29.57 -9.39 38.85
C ASN A 265 -30.60 -9.95 39.89
N GLN A 266 -30.17 -10.85 40.80
CA GLN A 266 -31.04 -11.38 41.84
C GLN A 266 -31.08 -10.44 43.06
N THR A 267 -31.83 -9.35 42.97
CA THR A 267 -32.02 -8.38 44.05
C THR A 267 -33.29 -8.71 44.91
N ASP A 268 -34.12 -9.64 44.52
CA ASP A 268 -35.42 -9.98 45.16
C ASP A 268 -35.28 -10.76 46.47
N GLY A 269 -34.43 -10.46 47.32
CA GLY A 269 -34.21 -11.08 48.65
C GLY A 269 -33.09 -10.44 49.43
N ALA A 270 -32.41 -9.51 48.81
CA ALA A 270 -31.20 -8.88 49.38
C ALA A 270 -31.42 -8.12 50.71
N GLN A 271 -32.67 -7.71 51.01
CA GLN A 271 -32.98 -6.95 52.24
C GLN A 271 -32.92 -7.79 53.51
N THR A 272 -33.00 -9.12 53.39
CA THR A 272 -32.93 -10.06 54.54
C THR A 272 -31.53 -10.62 54.77
N LEU A 273 -30.58 -10.30 53.90
CA LEU A 273 -29.21 -10.81 53.95
C LEU A 273 -28.32 -9.92 54.89
N PRO A 274 -27.33 -10.49 55.57
CA PRO A 274 -26.34 -9.76 56.31
C PRO A 274 -25.69 -8.63 55.48
N SER A 275 -25.40 -7.49 56.11
CA SER A 275 -24.86 -6.29 55.39
C SER A 275 -23.60 -6.53 54.62
N PHE A 276 -22.76 -7.46 55.06
CA PHE A 276 -21.51 -7.79 54.36
C PHE A 276 -21.77 -8.63 53.08
N ILE A 277 -22.78 -9.53 53.09
CA ILE A 277 -23.18 -10.25 51.88
C ILE A 277 -23.77 -9.27 50.84
N GLN A 278 -24.63 -8.34 51.31
CA GLN A 278 -25.14 -7.28 50.41
C GLN A 278 -24.00 -6.42 49.82
N LYS A 279 -22.93 -6.20 50.57
CA LYS A 279 -21.76 -5.49 50.07
C LYS A 279 -21.03 -6.28 48.96
N GLU A 280 -20.89 -7.61 49.15
CA GLU A 280 -20.30 -8.50 48.17
C GLU A 280 -21.09 -8.53 46.83
N LEU A 281 -22.44 -8.58 46.93
CA LEU A 281 -23.32 -8.47 45.78
C LEU A 281 -23.19 -7.12 45.05
N ARG A 282 -23.09 -6.01 45.77
CA ARG A 282 -22.84 -4.67 45.18
C ARG A 282 -21.50 -4.59 44.45
N LEU A 283 -20.46 -5.22 44.99
CA LEU A 283 -19.17 -5.32 44.29
C LEU A 283 -19.30 -6.07 42.97
N ASN A 284 -20.08 -7.14 42.93
CA ASN A 284 -20.35 -7.85 41.68
C ASN A 284 -21.10 -6.98 40.65
N GLN A 285 -22.11 -6.20 41.09
CA GLN A 285 -22.78 -5.22 40.23
C GLN A 285 -21.82 -4.20 39.63
N GLN A 286 -20.89 -3.68 40.45
CA GLN A 286 -19.85 -2.76 39.99
C GLN A 286 -18.91 -3.41 38.97
N LEU A 287 -18.47 -4.65 39.22
CA LEU A 287 -17.64 -5.41 38.30
C LEU A 287 -18.38 -5.72 36.98
N SER A 288 -19.68 -6.02 37.07
CA SER A 288 -20.53 -6.23 35.88
C SER A 288 -20.57 -4.98 35.00
N GLN A 289 -20.76 -3.80 35.62
CA GLN A 289 -20.72 -2.53 34.87
C GLN A 289 -19.34 -2.28 34.26
N GLN A 290 -18.26 -2.50 35.01
CA GLN A 290 -16.89 -2.37 34.51
C GLN A 290 -16.63 -3.34 33.34
N LEU A 291 -17.16 -4.56 33.37
CA LEU A 291 -17.04 -5.53 32.28
C LEU A 291 -17.76 -5.07 31.00
N ILE A 292 -18.96 -4.49 31.14
CA ILE A 292 -19.72 -3.91 30.02
C ILE A 292 -18.92 -2.75 29.42
N ASP A 293 -18.44 -1.83 30.24
CA ASP A 293 -17.68 -0.67 29.81
C ASP A 293 -16.36 -1.09 29.14
N ALA A 294 -15.65 -2.09 29.69
CA ALA A 294 -14.44 -2.64 29.10
C ALA A 294 -14.72 -3.29 27.73
N THR A 295 -15.85 -4.01 27.59
CA THR A 295 -16.24 -4.62 26.32
C THR A 295 -16.55 -3.58 25.25
N GLN A 296 -17.23 -2.49 25.61
CA GLN A 296 -17.48 -1.36 24.72
C GLN A 296 -16.18 -0.66 24.33
N GLY A 297 -15.25 -0.50 25.29
CA GLY A 297 -13.91 0.04 25.03
C GLY A 297 -13.11 -0.80 24.02
N VAL A 298 -13.16 -2.14 24.13
CA VAL A 298 -12.55 -3.03 23.11
C VAL A 298 -13.13 -2.77 21.73
N ASN A 299 -14.47 -2.70 21.61
CA ASN A 299 -15.14 -2.47 20.34
C ASN A 299 -14.75 -1.12 19.72
N SER A 300 -14.69 -0.06 20.52
CA SER A 300 -14.24 1.27 20.09
C SER A 300 -12.79 1.25 19.58
N LEU A 301 -11.87 0.66 20.37
CA LEU A 301 -10.46 0.55 20.00
C LEU A 301 -10.21 -0.28 18.75
N VAL A 302 -11.01 -1.34 18.52
CA VAL A 302 -10.93 -2.12 17.26
C VAL A 302 -11.26 -1.21 16.06
N GLN A 303 -12.35 -0.43 16.14
CA GLN A 303 -12.75 0.49 15.07
C GLN A 303 -11.70 1.56 14.81
N GLU A 304 -11.14 2.15 15.87
CA GLU A 304 -10.09 3.17 15.75
C GLU A 304 -8.80 2.59 15.14
N ASN A 305 -8.38 1.40 15.57
CA ASN A 305 -7.22 0.71 14.99
C ASN A 305 -7.40 0.49 13.48
N ILE A 306 -8.55 0.00 13.05
CA ILE A 306 -8.85 -0.22 11.64
C ILE A 306 -8.80 1.11 10.86
N LYS A 307 -9.39 2.17 11.41
CA LYS A 307 -9.38 3.51 10.80
C LYS A 307 -7.96 4.06 10.63
N VAL A 308 -7.15 4.01 11.69
CA VAL A 308 -5.78 4.51 11.67
C VAL A 308 -4.90 3.65 10.76
N LYS A 309 -5.06 2.31 10.79
CA LYS A 309 -4.34 1.39 9.90
C LYS A 309 -4.64 1.67 8.44
N ASN A 310 -5.91 1.86 8.07
CA ASN A 310 -6.30 2.23 6.71
C ASN A 310 -5.68 3.57 6.27
N TRP A 311 -5.59 4.55 7.16
CA TRP A 311 -4.91 5.81 6.86
C TRP A 311 -3.41 5.63 6.67
N LEU A 312 -2.77 4.84 7.53
CA LEU A 312 -1.35 4.51 7.42
C LEU A 312 -1.04 3.84 6.08
N ASP A 313 -1.82 2.81 5.71
CA ASP A 313 -1.62 2.07 4.47
C ASP A 313 -1.80 2.98 3.23
N ARG A 314 -2.83 3.84 3.21
CA ARG A 314 -3.04 4.82 2.14
C ARG A 314 -1.91 5.84 2.06
N THR A 315 -1.46 6.38 3.19
CA THR A 315 -0.40 7.38 3.22
C THR A 315 0.93 6.79 2.78
N THR A 316 1.25 5.57 3.22
CA THR A 316 2.45 4.82 2.80
C THR A 316 2.42 4.54 1.30
N GLN A 317 1.28 4.11 0.77
CA GLN A 317 1.12 3.88 -0.67
C GLN A 317 1.26 5.19 -1.47
N THR A 318 0.71 6.28 -0.94
CA THR A 318 0.86 7.61 -1.56
C THR A 318 2.32 8.06 -1.58
N GLU A 319 3.08 7.83 -0.51
CA GLU A 319 4.51 8.15 -0.44
C GLU A 319 5.31 7.33 -1.47
N GLN A 320 5.07 6.03 -1.57
CA GLN A 320 5.73 5.16 -2.55
C GLN A 320 5.42 5.60 -3.98
N ASN A 321 4.14 5.79 -4.31
CA ASN A 321 3.71 6.25 -5.64
C ASN A 321 4.30 7.61 -5.99
N LEU A 322 4.35 8.54 -5.03
CA LEU A 322 4.94 9.87 -5.24
C LEU A 322 6.43 9.78 -5.54
N ASN A 323 7.18 8.97 -4.80
CA ASN A 323 8.62 8.78 -5.03
C ASN A 323 8.90 8.19 -6.42
N GLU A 324 8.09 7.23 -6.88
CA GLU A 324 8.15 6.70 -8.24
C GLU A 324 7.82 7.79 -9.28
N GLN A 325 6.75 8.55 -9.07
CA GLN A 325 6.35 9.64 -9.97
C GLN A 325 7.40 10.74 -10.06
N ILE A 326 8.02 11.14 -8.94
CA ILE A 326 9.11 12.11 -8.91
C ILE A 326 10.29 11.61 -9.74
N SER A 327 10.67 10.33 -9.63
CA SER A 327 11.79 9.77 -10.37
C SER A 327 11.56 9.78 -11.89
N VAL A 328 10.31 9.55 -12.31
CA VAL A 328 9.90 9.42 -13.72
C VAL A 328 9.58 10.78 -14.36
N LEU A 329 8.95 11.70 -13.61
CA LEU A 329 8.38 12.95 -14.13
C LEU A 329 9.24 14.19 -13.82
N LYS A 330 10.48 13.99 -13.40
CA LYS A 330 11.40 15.08 -13.01
C LYS A 330 11.46 16.17 -14.08
N GLY A 331 11.01 17.38 -13.72
CA GLY A 331 11.02 18.54 -14.61
C GLY A 331 9.74 18.74 -15.44
N SER A 332 8.71 17.90 -15.33
CA SER A 332 7.47 18.05 -16.09
C SER A 332 6.41 18.90 -15.35
N LEU A 333 5.58 19.63 -16.13
CA LEU A 333 4.42 20.37 -15.58
C LEU A 333 3.39 19.46 -14.92
N LEU A 334 3.31 18.20 -15.35
CA LEU A 334 2.41 17.21 -14.79
C LEU A 334 2.78 16.86 -13.35
N LEU A 335 4.08 16.77 -13.05
CA LEU A 335 4.57 16.55 -11.68
C LEU A 335 4.06 17.64 -10.74
N SER A 336 4.12 18.92 -11.14
CA SER A 336 3.61 20.04 -10.35
C SER A 336 2.13 19.89 -9.99
N LYS A 337 1.32 19.47 -10.96
CA LYS A 337 -0.13 19.26 -10.74
C LYS A 337 -0.39 18.11 -9.77
N ILE A 338 0.34 17.01 -9.90
CA ILE A 338 0.25 15.85 -9.00
C ILE A 338 0.66 16.24 -7.58
N LEU A 339 1.78 16.93 -7.40
CA LEU A 339 2.29 17.40 -6.10
C LEU A 339 1.25 18.29 -5.39
N TYR A 340 0.61 19.18 -6.14
CA TYR A 340 -0.42 20.09 -5.59
C TYR A 340 -1.68 19.34 -5.14
N GLN A 341 -2.14 18.36 -5.91
CA GLN A 341 -3.28 17.50 -5.54
C GLN A 341 -2.98 16.65 -4.32
N GLN A 342 -1.79 16.04 -4.25
CA GLN A 342 -1.40 15.21 -3.11
C GLN A 342 -1.31 16.02 -1.81
N ARG A 343 -0.82 17.26 -1.88
CA ARG A 343 -0.76 18.15 -0.71
C ARG A 343 -2.13 18.43 -0.09
N GLN A 344 -3.19 18.52 -0.88
CA GLN A 344 -4.55 18.78 -0.40
C GLN A 344 -5.21 17.55 0.26
N MET A 345 -4.68 16.34 -0.01
CA MET A 345 -5.24 15.08 0.49
C MET A 345 -4.55 14.54 1.75
N LEU A 346 -3.52 15.23 2.25
CA LEU A 346 -2.81 14.79 3.46
C LEU A 346 -3.72 14.89 4.69
N PRO A 347 -3.79 13.84 5.52
CA PRO A 347 -4.48 13.91 6.80
C PRO A 347 -3.74 14.87 7.75
N ASP A 348 -4.51 15.60 8.58
CA ASP A 348 -3.95 16.45 9.63
C ASP A 348 -3.10 15.63 10.60
N ALA A 349 -1.86 16.07 10.83
CA ALA A 349 -0.87 15.38 11.66
C ALA A 349 -1.20 15.37 13.18
N ASN A 350 -2.32 15.96 13.61
CA ASN A 350 -2.69 16.13 15.02
C ASN A 350 -3.44 14.91 15.63
N LEU A 351 -3.28 13.72 15.09
CA LEU A 351 -4.03 12.51 15.48
C LEU A 351 -3.54 11.83 16.76
N VAL A 352 -2.45 12.28 17.37
CA VAL A 352 -1.83 11.62 18.53
C VAL A 352 -2.00 12.47 19.78
N ARG A 353 -3.09 12.28 20.54
CA ARG A 353 -3.21 12.81 21.91
C ARG A 353 -3.80 11.75 22.85
N GLY A 354 -3.12 11.49 23.97
CA GLY A 354 -3.69 10.79 25.12
C GLY A 354 -3.45 9.29 25.22
N SER A 355 -2.75 8.64 24.28
CA SER A 355 -2.57 7.18 24.29
C SER A 355 -1.69 6.64 25.44
N GLU A 356 -0.68 7.40 25.90
CA GLU A 356 0.23 6.94 26.96
C GLU A 356 -0.45 6.89 28.34
N GLU A 357 -1.22 7.91 28.66
CA GLU A 357 -2.00 7.98 29.90
C GLU A 357 -3.05 6.87 29.95
N GLN A 358 -3.80 6.67 28.86
CA GLN A 358 -4.77 5.59 28.72
C GLN A 358 -4.14 4.20 28.88
N ILE A 359 -2.95 3.97 28.31
CA ILE A 359 -2.20 2.71 28.48
C ILE A 359 -1.77 2.50 29.93
N ALA A 360 -1.34 3.56 30.61
CA ALA A 360 -0.97 3.49 32.02
C ALA A 360 -2.19 3.16 32.92
N ASP A 361 -3.32 3.79 32.67
CA ASP A 361 -4.58 3.54 33.39
C ASP A 361 -5.07 2.11 33.19
N LEU A 362 -5.01 1.58 31.95
CA LEU A 362 -5.38 0.20 31.65
C LEU A 362 -4.48 -0.82 32.34
N ARG A 363 -3.16 -0.54 32.45
CA ARG A 363 -2.23 -1.41 33.20
C ARG A 363 -2.54 -1.43 34.67
N LEU A 364 -2.86 -0.27 35.25
CA LEU A 364 -3.24 -0.16 36.65
C LEU A 364 -4.55 -0.91 36.92
N ALA A 365 -5.56 -0.70 36.10
CA ALA A 365 -6.84 -1.40 36.20
C ALA A 365 -6.66 -2.92 36.09
N GLN A 366 -5.81 -3.39 35.16
CA GLN A 366 -5.53 -4.83 35.00
C GLN A 366 -4.80 -5.39 36.24
N PHE A 367 -3.89 -4.63 36.81
CA PHE A 367 -3.19 -5.02 38.04
C PHE A 367 -4.17 -5.18 39.21
N ASP A 368 -5.09 -4.21 39.40
CA ASP A 368 -6.08 -4.24 40.46
C ASP A 368 -7.04 -5.44 40.32
N VAL A 369 -7.48 -5.72 39.09
CA VAL A 369 -8.34 -6.89 38.78
C VAL A 369 -7.59 -8.20 39.07
N ASN A 370 -6.33 -8.32 38.69
CA ASN A 370 -5.50 -9.49 39.01
C ASN A 370 -5.33 -9.66 40.51
N GLN A 371 -5.10 -8.59 41.27
CA GLN A 371 -4.97 -8.65 42.71
C GLN A 371 -6.29 -9.14 43.37
N GLN A 372 -7.42 -8.62 42.93
CA GLN A 372 -8.73 -9.08 43.42
C GLN A 372 -8.99 -10.54 43.07
N ARG A 373 -8.63 -10.97 41.86
CA ARG A 373 -8.77 -12.36 41.44
C ARG A 373 -7.90 -13.28 42.29
N ASP A 374 -6.67 -12.91 42.55
CA ASP A 374 -5.71 -13.71 43.33
C ASP A 374 -6.18 -13.91 44.78
N GLN A 375 -6.85 -12.91 45.38
CA GLN A 375 -7.49 -13.04 46.69
C GLN A 375 -8.59 -14.13 46.73
N LEU A 376 -9.31 -14.33 45.62
CA LEU A 376 -10.36 -15.33 45.52
C LEU A 376 -9.84 -16.76 45.28
N TYR A 377 -8.59 -16.95 44.89
CA TYR A 377 -8.02 -18.29 44.83
C TYR A 377 -7.92 -18.94 46.22
N GLN A 378 -7.77 -18.14 47.28
CA GLN A 378 -7.82 -18.61 48.67
C GLN A 378 -9.22 -18.39 49.29
N ARG A 379 -10.25 -18.89 48.59
CA ARG A 379 -11.66 -18.65 48.91
C ARG A 379 -12.01 -18.86 50.39
N ASN A 380 -11.58 -19.99 50.95
CA ASN A 380 -11.89 -20.31 52.35
C ASN A 380 -11.28 -19.28 53.34
N GLU A 381 -10.06 -18.86 53.07
CA GLU A 381 -9.42 -17.81 53.85
C GLU A 381 -10.10 -16.45 53.67
N TYR A 382 -10.57 -16.14 52.47
CA TYR A 382 -11.37 -14.94 52.20
C TYR A 382 -12.69 -14.92 52.98
N ILE A 383 -13.42 -16.04 52.97
CA ILE A 383 -14.68 -16.20 53.72
C ILE A 383 -14.41 -16.09 55.21
N GLN A 384 -13.37 -16.73 55.76
CA GLN A 384 -13.01 -16.66 57.17
C GLN A 384 -12.71 -15.20 57.56
N LYS A 385 -11.92 -14.48 56.80
CA LYS A 385 -11.62 -13.05 57.03
C LYS A 385 -12.89 -12.17 57.01
N LEU A 386 -13.84 -12.47 56.13
CA LEU A 386 -15.13 -11.80 56.06
C LEU A 386 -15.98 -12.04 57.33
N LEU A 387 -16.04 -13.31 57.79
CA LEU A 387 -16.78 -13.67 58.99
C LEU A 387 -16.15 -13.07 60.27
N GLU A 388 -14.82 -13.11 60.44
CA GLU A 388 -14.08 -12.53 61.54
C GLU A 388 -14.30 -11.01 61.64
N LYS A 389 -14.22 -10.32 60.46
CA LYS A 389 -14.42 -8.87 60.39
C LYS A 389 -15.84 -8.42 60.77
N ASN A 390 -16.84 -9.28 60.57
CA ASN A 390 -18.25 -8.97 60.80
C ASN A 390 -18.80 -9.61 62.10
N LYS A 391 -17.94 -9.94 63.06
CA LYS A 391 -18.27 -10.44 64.43
C LYS A 391 -19.03 -11.76 64.46
N GLY A 392 -18.81 -12.65 63.47
CA GLY A 392 -19.02 -14.07 63.61
C GLY A 392 -20.42 -14.60 63.88
N ASP A 393 -21.52 -13.92 63.52
CA ASP A 393 -22.84 -14.54 63.52
C ASP A 393 -22.84 -15.73 62.55
N ALA A 394 -23.21 -16.90 63.08
CA ALA A 394 -23.25 -18.10 62.29
C ALA A 394 -24.25 -17.91 61.14
N LEU A 395 -23.75 -17.95 59.90
CA LEU A 395 -24.59 -17.86 58.71
C LEU A 395 -25.48 -19.10 58.60
N THR A 396 -26.70 -18.89 58.16
CA THR A 396 -27.57 -20.00 57.76
C THR A 396 -26.98 -20.70 56.51
N ALA A 397 -27.38 -21.97 56.28
CA ALA A 397 -26.90 -22.68 55.12
C ALA A 397 -27.26 -21.97 53.78
N GLU A 398 -28.43 -21.29 53.74
CA GLU A 398 -28.91 -20.52 52.62
C GLU A 398 -28.04 -19.22 52.40
N GLN A 399 -27.72 -18.51 53.47
CA GLN A 399 -26.85 -17.33 53.42
C GLN A 399 -25.42 -17.71 52.96
N MET A 400 -24.91 -18.84 53.43
CA MET A 400 -23.60 -19.37 52.98
C MET A 400 -23.65 -19.80 51.52
N ALA A 401 -24.74 -20.38 51.05
CA ALA A 401 -24.90 -20.73 49.63
C ALA A 401 -24.90 -19.45 48.76
N THR A 402 -25.66 -18.42 49.13
CA THR A 402 -25.69 -17.10 48.46
C THR A 402 -24.33 -16.43 48.43
N LEU A 403 -23.58 -16.48 49.51
CA LEU A 403 -22.21 -15.93 49.55
C LEU A 403 -21.27 -16.69 48.59
N ASN A 404 -21.36 -18.02 48.57
CA ASN A 404 -20.58 -18.87 47.69
C ASN A 404 -20.89 -18.58 46.23
N GLU A 405 -22.16 -18.48 45.86
CA GLU A 405 -22.60 -18.13 44.51
C GLU A 405 -22.11 -16.73 44.09
N ALA A 406 -22.20 -15.73 45.00
CA ALA A 406 -21.68 -14.39 44.74
C ALA A 406 -20.15 -14.37 44.49
N LEU A 407 -19.39 -15.22 45.21
CA LEU A 407 -17.93 -15.31 45.02
C LEU A 407 -17.56 -16.07 43.74
N ASP A 408 -18.33 -17.08 43.34
CA ASP A 408 -18.16 -17.77 42.06
C ASP A 408 -18.43 -16.83 40.88
N GLY A 409 -19.55 -16.10 40.94
CA GLY A 409 -19.89 -15.07 39.96
C GLY A 409 -18.81 -13.98 39.90
N ARG A 410 -18.25 -13.57 41.06
CA ARG A 410 -17.12 -12.59 41.09
C ARG A 410 -15.90 -13.11 40.38
N ARG A 411 -15.53 -14.36 40.57
CA ARG A 411 -14.37 -14.96 39.92
C ARG A 411 -14.54 -14.92 38.40
N GLU A 412 -15.70 -15.28 37.90
CA GLU A 412 -16.03 -15.26 36.48
C GLU A 412 -15.96 -13.81 35.92
N LEU A 413 -16.59 -12.83 36.61
CA LEU A 413 -16.54 -11.41 36.23
C LEU A 413 -15.12 -10.87 36.18
N LEU A 414 -14.27 -11.17 37.18
CA LEU A 414 -12.86 -10.73 37.20
C LEU A 414 -12.04 -11.38 36.11
N GLU A 415 -12.30 -12.66 35.77
CA GLU A 415 -11.61 -13.35 34.69
C GLU A 415 -11.93 -12.73 33.32
N GLN A 416 -13.21 -12.48 33.05
CA GLN A 416 -13.66 -11.84 31.83
C GLN A 416 -13.21 -10.38 31.76
N LEU A 417 -13.25 -9.63 32.85
CA LEU A 417 -12.77 -8.26 32.92
C LEU A 417 -11.26 -8.17 32.66
N ASN A 418 -10.48 -9.06 33.26
CA ASN A 418 -9.04 -9.13 33.00
C ASN A 418 -8.74 -9.41 31.51
N LYS A 419 -9.51 -10.29 30.88
CA LYS A 419 -9.41 -10.59 29.44
C LYS A 419 -9.73 -9.34 28.59
N GLN A 420 -10.82 -8.63 28.89
CA GLN A 420 -11.20 -7.41 28.16
C GLN A 420 -10.17 -6.29 28.34
N LEU A 421 -9.68 -6.07 29.56
CA LEU A 421 -8.62 -5.07 29.84
C LEU A 421 -7.32 -5.42 29.11
N GLY A 422 -6.93 -6.70 29.07
CA GLY A 422 -5.78 -7.16 28.31
C GLY A 422 -5.92 -6.91 26.80
N GLN A 423 -7.12 -7.13 26.26
CA GLN A 423 -7.42 -6.79 24.87
C GLN A 423 -7.38 -5.29 24.61
N GLN A 424 -7.96 -4.46 25.49
CA GLN A 424 -7.87 -3.01 25.37
C GLN A 424 -6.42 -2.52 25.40
N LEU A 425 -5.61 -3.05 26.33
CA LEU A 425 -4.19 -2.69 26.43
C LEU A 425 -3.43 -2.99 25.15
N ASN A 426 -3.59 -4.19 24.57
CA ASN A 426 -2.95 -4.57 23.32
C ASN A 426 -3.41 -3.69 22.15
N LEU A 427 -4.72 -3.41 22.05
CA LEU A 427 -5.27 -2.55 21.03
C LEU A 427 -4.80 -1.10 21.16
N SER A 428 -4.69 -0.57 22.39
CA SER A 428 -4.17 0.78 22.65
C SER A 428 -2.71 0.91 22.28
N ILE A 429 -1.88 -0.09 22.59
CA ILE A 429 -0.46 -0.13 22.18
C ILE A 429 -0.34 -0.17 20.65
N ASN A 430 -1.13 -1.02 19.97
CA ASN A 430 -1.12 -1.11 18.51
C ASN A 430 -1.60 0.20 17.87
N LEU A 431 -2.63 0.83 18.44
CA LEU A 431 -3.14 2.13 18.00
C LEU A 431 -2.04 3.21 18.10
N GLN A 432 -1.35 3.28 19.23
CA GLN A 432 -0.25 4.21 19.45
C GLN A 432 0.88 4.01 18.42
N LEU A 433 1.29 2.76 18.18
CA LEU A 433 2.33 2.43 17.20
C LEU A 433 1.92 2.84 15.77
N ASN A 434 0.69 2.51 15.38
CA ASN A 434 0.16 2.87 14.06
C ASN A 434 0.04 4.40 13.89
N GLN A 435 -0.38 5.12 14.93
CA GLN A 435 -0.43 6.59 14.94
C GLN A 435 0.96 7.22 14.80
N GLN A 436 1.96 6.73 15.56
CA GLN A 436 3.34 7.22 15.47
C GLN A 436 3.94 6.94 14.08
N GLN A 437 3.62 5.80 13.48
CA GLN A 437 4.07 5.46 12.14
C GLN A 437 3.38 6.34 11.10
N LEU A 438 2.06 6.56 11.21
CA LEU A 438 1.30 7.47 10.36
C LEU A 438 1.85 8.89 10.41
N GLU A 439 2.17 9.40 11.60
CA GLU A 439 2.78 10.72 11.78
C GLU A 439 4.14 10.82 11.07
N ARG A 440 5.00 9.80 11.20
CA ARG A 440 6.30 9.76 10.52
C ARG A 440 6.15 9.78 9.01
N VAL A 441 5.29 8.91 8.46
CA VAL A 441 5.08 8.82 7.00
C VAL A 441 4.45 10.12 6.48
N SER A 442 3.49 10.69 7.21
CA SER A 442 2.86 11.97 6.84
C SER A 442 3.86 13.13 6.83
N LYS A 443 4.75 13.21 7.83
CA LYS A 443 5.84 14.23 7.87
C LYS A 443 6.86 14.03 6.74
N SER A 444 7.25 12.79 6.45
CA SER A 444 8.14 12.45 5.34
C SER A 444 7.52 12.87 3.99
N LEU A 445 6.27 12.50 3.77
CA LEU A 445 5.51 12.85 2.56
C LEU A 445 5.37 14.37 2.42
N GLN A 446 5.03 15.08 3.50
CA GLN A 446 4.92 16.54 3.52
C GLN A 446 6.25 17.21 3.18
N SER A 447 7.36 16.74 3.76
CA SER A 447 8.71 17.23 3.46
C SER A 447 9.09 17.03 2.00
N THR A 448 8.83 15.82 1.46
CA THR A 448 9.07 15.50 0.04
C THR A 448 8.25 16.41 -0.88
N LEU A 449 6.96 16.61 -0.59
CA LEU A 449 6.10 17.51 -1.35
C LEU A 449 6.60 18.96 -1.32
N GLN A 450 7.00 19.47 -0.16
CA GLN A 450 7.52 20.83 -0.01
C GLN A 450 8.82 21.01 -0.79
N GLN A 451 9.77 20.08 -0.69
CA GLN A 451 11.03 20.12 -1.41
C GLN A 451 10.80 20.12 -2.93
N GLN A 452 9.93 19.25 -3.42
CA GLN A 452 9.68 19.13 -4.86
C GLN A 452 8.91 20.33 -5.42
N ILE A 453 7.94 20.88 -4.68
CA ILE A 453 7.21 22.08 -5.08
C ILE A 453 8.18 23.28 -5.18
N PHE A 454 9.12 23.40 -4.25
CA PHE A 454 10.15 24.46 -4.28
C PHE A 454 11.05 24.35 -5.52
N TRP A 455 11.51 23.14 -5.85
CA TRP A 455 12.34 22.91 -7.05
C TRP A 455 11.61 23.20 -8.36
N VAL A 456 10.34 22.86 -8.46
CA VAL A 456 9.53 23.15 -9.65
C VAL A 456 9.30 24.66 -9.81
N SER A 457 9.07 25.38 -8.72
CA SER A 457 8.90 26.83 -8.74
C SER A 457 10.18 27.57 -9.12
N SER A 458 11.36 27.02 -8.77
CA SER A 458 12.68 27.62 -9.05
C SER A 458 13.14 27.41 -10.49
N ASN A 459 12.59 26.40 -11.20
CA ASN A 459 12.99 26.06 -12.57
C ASN A 459 12.12 26.71 -13.67
N LYS A 460 11.26 27.66 -13.34
CA LYS A 460 10.65 28.49 -14.38
C LYS A 460 11.74 29.38 -14.98
N PRO A 461 12.02 29.32 -16.30
CA PRO A 461 12.86 30.30 -16.93
C PRO A 461 12.28 31.69 -16.60
N LEU A 462 13.14 32.60 -16.14
CA LEU A 462 12.79 34.02 -15.94
C LEU A 462 12.28 34.54 -17.29
N ASP A 463 10.99 34.60 -17.48
CA ASP A 463 10.40 35.14 -18.69
C ASP A 463 10.65 36.66 -18.71
N MET A 464 10.99 37.24 -19.89
CA MET A 464 11.23 38.67 -20.03
C MET A 464 10.06 39.56 -19.56
N ALA A 465 8.86 39.00 -19.44
CA ALA A 465 7.69 39.64 -18.84
C ALA A 465 7.88 40.01 -17.35
N TRP A 466 8.76 39.31 -16.61
CA TRP A 466 9.08 39.62 -15.21
C TRP A 466 9.92 40.93 -15.10
N LEU A 467 10.78 41.19 -16.08
CA LEU A 467 11.63 42.40 -16.11
C LEU A 467 10.81 43.69 -16.36
N THR A 468 9.65 43.59 -17.00
CA THR A 468 8.76 44.73 -17.28
C THR A 468 7.77 45.01 -16.13
N ALA A 469 7.65 44.12 -15.13
CA ALA A 469 6.76 44.27 -13.97
C ALA A 469 7.47 44.83 -12.70
N LEU A 470 8.77 45.19 -12.77
CA LEU A 470 9.47 45.87 -11.68
C LEU A 470 9.06 47.36 -11.69
N PRO A 471 8.47 47.89 -10.58
CA PRO A 471 8.23 49.31 -10.44
C PRO A 471 9.56 50.03 -10.41
N GLY A 472 9.71 51.03 -11.29
CA GLY A 472 10.86 51.92 -11.39
C GLY A 472 11.01 52.84 -10.20
#